data_edb4d56eb278776f318d8993f5aad882
#
_entry.id   edb4d56eb278776f318d8993f5aad882
#
_cell.length_a   1.000
_cell.length_b   1.000
_cell.length_c   1.000
_cell.angle_alpha   90.00
_cell.angle_beta   90.00
_cell.angle_gamma   90.00
#
_symmetry.space_group_name_H-M   'P 1'
#
loop_
_entity.id
_entity.type
_entity.pdbx_description
1 polymer ?
#
loop_
_entity_poly.entity_id
_entity_poly.type
_entity_poly.pdbx_seq_one_letter_code
_entity_poly.pdbx_strand_id
1 'polypeptide(L)'
;MSTSNGELALVLHTHMPYVEGFGTWPFGEEWLWEAIATSYLPLVAVLGKGPLTLSLTPVLCDQLEAPGTMERCLRWLREIRPESHRLDIESLRAAGDDGAARELERSAAEYAAAA
;
A
#
# COMPACT_ATOMS: atom_id res chain seq x y z
N MET A 1 42.79 -16.85 -15.34
CA MET A 1 41.43 -17.38 -15.45
C MET A 1 40.48 -16.27 -15.07
N SER A 2 39.66 -15.82 -15.98
CA SER A 2 38.57 -14.88 -15.66
C SER A 2 37.51 -15.67 -14.94
N THR A 3 37.32 -15.41 -13.63
CA THR A 3 36.15 -15.87 -12.92
C THR A 3 35.01 -14.98 -13.41
N SER A 4 34.14 -15.49 -14.26
CA SER A 4 32.90 -14.81 -14.58
C SER A 4 32.07 -14.79 -13.33
N ASN A 5 31.98 -13.63 -12.69
CA ASN A 5 30.98 -13.41 -11.66
C ASN A 5 29.60 -13.48 -12.34
N GLY A 6 28.73 -14.31 -11.82
CA GLY A 6 27.35 -14.34 -12.31
C GLY A 6 26.69 -12.98 -12.11
N GLU A 7 25.67 -12.70 -12.91
CA GLU A 7 24.84 -11.50 -12.78
C GLU A 7 23.51 -11.87 -12.14
N LEU A 8 22.98 -10.98 -11.30
CA LEU A 8 21.67 -11.12 -10.69
C LEU A 8 20.80 -9.95 -11.12
N ALA A 9 19.63 -10.25 -11.70
CA ALA A 9 18.61 -9.27 -11.97
C ALA A 9 17.43 -9.46 -11.02
N LEU A 10 17.01 -8.39 -10.36
CA LEU A 10 15.80 -8.38 -9.52
C LEU A 10 14.69 -7.64 -10.26
N VAL A 11 13.60 -8.35 -10.52
CA VAL A 11 12.41 -7.79 -11.15
C VAL A 11 11.24 -7.94 -10.22
N LEU A 12 10.65 -6.82 -9.79
CA LEU A 12 9.43 -6.79 -9.00
C LEU A 12 8.25 -6.54 -9.92
N HIS A 13 7.26 -7.41 -9.85
CA HIS A 13 6.04 -7.31 -10.64
C HIS A 13 4.94 -6.67 -9.81
N THR A 14 4.30 -5.63 -10.37
CA THR A 14 3.11 -5.04 -9.78
C THR A 14 1.87 -5.66 -10.39
N HIS A 15 0.90 -6.00 -9.55
CA HIS A 15 -0.40 -6.49 -9.99
C HIS A 15 -1.50 -5.88 -9.13
N MET A 16 -2.52 -5.37 -9.79
CA MET A 16 -3.74 -4.88 -9.15
C MET A 16 -4.93 -5.26 -10.04
N PRO A 17 -5.95 -5.95 -9.52
CA PRO A 17 -7.17 -6.16 -10.27
C PRO A 17 -7.85 -4.81 -10.54
N TYR A 18 -8.75 -4.78 -11.52
CA TYR A 18 -9.53 -3.57 -11.77
C TYR A 18 -10.56 -3.40 -10.66
N VAL A 19 -10.38 -2.36 -9.85
CA VAL A 19 -11.21 -2.07 -8.67
C VAL A 19 -11.93 -0.72 -8.75
N GLU A 20 -11.61 0.10 -9.74
CA GLU A 20 -12.28 1.39 -9.96
C GLU A 20 -13.79 1.19 -10.16
N GLY A 21 -14.59 1.98 -9.44
CA GLY A 21 -16.05 1.92 -9.52
C GLY A 21 -16.73 0.82 -8.70
N PHE A 22 -15.97 -0.03 -8.02
CA PHE A 22 -16.53 -1.08 -7.14
C PHE A 22 -16.78 -0.61 -5.70
N GLY A 23 -16.56 0.66 -5.40
CA GLY A 23 -16.66 1.17 -4.02
C GLY A 23 -15.44 0.80 -3.19
N THR A 24 -15.64 0.59 -1.88
CA THR A 24 -14.53 0.36 -0.94
C THR A 24 -14.60 -1.00 -0.23
N TRP A 25 -15.79 -1.51 0.08
CA TRP A 25 -15.96 -2.72 0.87
C TRP A 25 -16.93 -3.72 0.22
N PRO A 26 -16.70 -5.04 0.29
CA PRO A 26 -15.58 -5.79 0.89
C PRO A 26 -14.31 -5.80 0.05
N PHE A 27 -14.39 -5.41 -1.20
CA PHE A 27 -13.24 -5.18 -2.09
C PHE A 27 -13.57 -4.01 -3.01
N GLY A 28 -12.57 -3.22 -3.33
CA GLY A 28 -12.77 -2.05 -4.18
C GLY A 28 -11.52 -1.19 -4.24
N GLU A 29 -11.71 0.10 -4.43
CA GLU A 29 -10.61 1.05 -4.57
C GLU A 29 -9.65 1.08 -3.37
N GLU A 30 -10.10 0.70 -2.19
CA GLU A 30 -9.22 0.67 -1.01
C GLU A 30 -8.06 -0.31 -1.17
N TRP A 31 -8.18 -1.37 -1.96
CA TRP A 31 -7.07 -2.26 -2.26
C TRP A 31 -5.94 -1.53 -3.00
N LEU A 32 -6.31 -0.64 -3.93
CA LEU A 32 -5.35 0.20 -4.62
C LEU A 32 -4.71 1.20 -3.65
N TRP A 33 -5.49 1.83 -2.79
CA TRP A 33 -4.99 2.82 -1.83
C TRP A 33 -4.11 2.20 -0.75
N GLU A 34 -4.45 1.00 -0.27
CA GLU A 34 -3.59 0.21 0.60
C GLU A 34 -2.26 -0.13 -0.08
N ALA A 35 -2.29 -0.59 -1.33
CA ALA A 35 -1.09 -0.88 -2.09
C ALA A 35 -0.22 0.36 -2.30
N ILE A 36 -0.83 1.53 -2.57
CA ILE A 36 -0.11 2.80 -2.65
C ILE A 36 0.61 3.10 -1.34
N ALA A 37 -0.12 3.08 -0.23
CA ALA A 37 0.40 3.48 1.07
C ALA A 37 1.46 2.52 1.63
N THR A 38 1.23 1.21 1.52
CA THR A 38 2.03 0.19 2.20
C THR A 38 3.08 -0.48 1.31
N SER A 39 2.99 -0.32 -0.01
CA SER A 39 3.89 -0.96 -0.96
C SER A 39 4.53 0.02 -1.92
N TYR A 40 3.76 0.79 -2.68
CA TYR A 40 4.32 1.59 -3.77
C TYR A 40 5.10 2.80 -3.28
N LEU A 41 4.60 3.55 -2.30
CA LEU A 41 5.33 4.69 -1.73
C LEU A 41 6.62 4.25 -1.03
N PRO A 42 6.63 3.23 -0.16
CA PRO A 42 7.87 2.71 0.41
C PRO A 42 8.85 2.19 -0.65
N LEU A 43 8.36 1.54 -1.71
CA LEU A 43 9.19 1.05 -2.79
C LEU A 43 9.86 2.20 -3.57
N VAL A 44 9.12 3.25 -3.90
CA VAL A 44 9.67 4.44 -4.56
C VAL A 44 10.80 5.06 -3.74
N ALA A 45 10.67 5.07 -2.41
CA ALA A 45 11.71 5.60 -1.52
C ALA A 45 13.03 4.83 -1.55
N VAL A 46 13.02 3.56 -1.97
CA VAL A 46 14.22 2.71 -2.05
C VAL A 46 14.73 2.48 -3.47
N LEU A 47 13.95 2.77 -4.50
CA LEU A 47 14.30 2.54 -5.91
C LEU A 47 15.62 3.19 -6.35
N GLY A 48 15.96 4.34 -5.80
CA GLY A 48 17.22 5.04 -6.10
C GLY A 48 18.46 4.47 -5.41
N LYS A 49 18.32 3.44 -4.57
CA LYS A 49 19.42 2.92 -3.74
C LYS A 49 20.13 1.68 -4.32
N GLY A 50 19.64 1.15 -5.43
CA GLY A 50 20.23 -0.04 -6.06
C GLY A 50 19.55 -0.40 -7.37
N PRO A 51 20.15 -1.35 -8.13
CA PRO A 51 19.60 -1.80 -9.40
C PRO A 51 18.36 -2.67 -9.16
N LEU A 52 17.22 -2.14 -9.49
CA LEU A 52 15.92 -2.81 -9.38
C LEU A 52 15.08 -2.51 -10.63
N THR A 53 14.46 -3.53 -11.17
CA THR A 53 13.51 -3.39 -12.28
C THR A 53 12.08 -3.57 -11.76
N LEU A 54 11.18 -2.69 -12.19
CA LEU A 54 9.75 -2.81 -11.92
C LEU A 54 9.00 -3.19 -13.19
N SER A 55 8.06 -4.11 -13.07
CA SER A 55 7.08 -4.40 -14.10
C SER A 55 5.76 -3.74 -13.68
N LEU A 56 5.31 -2.78 -14.47
CA LEU A 56 4.04 -2.07 -14.26
C LEU A 56 2.97 -2.63 -15.20
N THR A 57 1.87 -3.11 -14.64
CA THR A 57 0.75 -3.60 -15.46
C THR A 57 -0.08 -2.44 -15.99
N PRO A 58 -0.61 -2.52 -17.23
CA PRO A 58 -1.48 -1.47 -17.78
C PRO A 58 -2.71 -1.20 -16.90
N VAL A 59 -3.31 -2.24 -16.34
CA VAL A 59 -4.47 -2.12 -15.43
C VAL A 59 -4.15 -1.29 -14.18
N LEU A 60 -2.96 -1.42 -13.63
CA LEU A 60 -2.51 -0.57 -12.51
C LEU A 60 -2.32 0.87 -12.96
N CYS A 61 -1.65 1.09 -14.10
CA CYS A 61 -1.41 2.44 -14.62
C CYS A 61 -2.72 3.17 -14.91
N ASP A 62 -3.66 2.53 -15.58
CA ASP A 62 -4.97 3.09 -15.88
C ASP A 62 -5.71 3.56 -14.61
N GLN A 63 -5.66 2.75 -13.55
CA GLN A 63 -6.33 3.09 -12.30
C GLN A 63 -5.63 4.22 -11.54
N LEU A 64 -4.30 4.26 -11.57
CA LEU A 64 -3.53 5.36 -10.95
C LEU A 64 -3.76 6.69 -11.66
N GLU A 65 -3.96 6.68 -12.97
CA GLU A 65 -4.21 7.86 -13.80
C GLU A 65 -5.69 8.23 -13.89
N ALA A 66 -6.60 7.40 -13.42
CA ALA A 66 -8.04 7.66 -13.48
C ALA A 66 -8.41 8.98 -12.78
N PRO A 67 -9.30 9.78 -13.35
CA PRO A 67 -9.70 11.07 -12.76
C PRO A 67 -10.20 10.92 -11.33
N GLY A 68 -9.69 11.74 -10.42
CA GLY A 68 -10.09 11.77 -9.01
C GLY A 68 -9.54 10.63 -8.14
N THR A 69 -8.74 9.70 -8.68
CA THR A 69 -8.16 8.61 -7.90
C THR A 69 -7.30 9.12 -6.75
N MET A 70 -6.42 10.07 -6.99
CA MET A 70 -5.53 10.59 -5.94
C MET A 70 -6.31 11.35 -4.87
N GLU A 71 -7.30 12.13 -5.22
CA GLU A 71 -8.16 12.83 -4.27
C GLU A 71 -8.93 11.85 -3.39
N ARG A 72 -9.48 10.78 -3.97
CA ARG A 72 -10.17 9.73 -3.21
C ARG A 72 -9.21 8.96 -2.31
N CYS A 73 -8.03 8.64 -2.80
CA CYS A 73 -6.96 8.01 -2.01
C CYS A 73 -6.57 8.86 -0.80
N LEU A 74 -6.26 10.13 -1.00
CA LEU A 74 -5.90 11.05 0.07
C LEU A 74 -7.02 11.23 1.09
N ARG A 75 -8.25 11.34 0.63
CA ARG A 75 -9.41 11.41 1.52
C ARG A 75 -9.54 10.14 2.37
N TRP A 76 -9.39 8.97 1.74
CA TRP A 76 -9.44 7.70 2.46
C TRP A 76 -8.34 7.60 3.52
N LEU A 77 -7.11 7.96 3.16
CA LEU A 77 -5.97 7.93 4.07
C LEU A 77 -6.11 8.90 5.26
N ARG A 78 -6.73 10.06 5.04
CA ARG A 78 -6.84 11.14 6.04
C ARG A 78 -8.09 11.07 6.91
N GLU A 79 -9.17 10.52 6.39
CA GLU A 79 -10.47 10.57 7.05
C GLU A 79 -11.00 9.17 7.42
N ILE A 80 -10.98 8.23 6.47
CA ILE A 80 -11.64 6.93 6.63
C ILE A 80 -10.75 5.93 7.35
N ARG A 81 -9.53 5.74 6.88
CA ARG A 81 -8.61 4.74 7.44
C ARG A 81 -8.22 5.02 8.90
N PRO A 82 -7.93 6.25 9.32
CA PRO A 82 -7.63 6.54 10.72
C PRO A 82 -8.79 6.20 11.66
N GLU A 83 -10.03 6.45 11.25
CA GLU A 83 -11.20 6.13 12.06
C GLU A 83 -11.41 4.61 12.18
N SER A 84 -11.23 3.86 11.09
CA SER A 84 -11.31 2.39 11.16
C SER A 84 -10.23 1.81 12.07
N HIS A 85 -8.99 2.29 11.97
CA HIS A 85 -7.91 1.88 12.87
C HIS A 85 -8.23 2.18 14.33
N ARG A 86 -8.77 3.36 14.63
CA ARG A 86 -9.16 3.75 16.00
C ARG A 86 -10.18 2.78 16.57
N LEU A 87 -11.24 2.47 15.83
CA LEU A 87 -12.29 1.55 16.27
C LEU A 87 -11.76 0.12 16.49
N ASP A 88 -10.91 -0.36 15.58
CA ASP A 88 -10.32 -1.69 15.67
C ASP A 88 -9.37 -1.80 16.87
N ILE A 89 -8.53 -0.78 17.11
CA ILE A 89 -7.63 -0.71 18.27
C ILE A 89 -8.43 -0.70 19.59
N GLU A 90 -9.49 0.09 19.67
CA GLU A 90 -10.37 0.11 20.85
C GLU A 90 -11.02 -1.26 21.10
N SER A 91 -11.49 -1.91 20.04
CA SER A 91 -12.08 -3.24 20.11
C SER A 91 -11.07 -4.30 20.59
N LEU A 92 -9.86 -4.28 20.06
CA LEU A 92 -8.79 -5.20 20.48
C LEU A 92 -8.41 -5.01 21.95
N ARG A 93 -8.28 -3.78 22.40
CA ARG A 93 -8.00 -3.47 23.80
C ARG A 93 -9.13 -3.91 24.73
N ALA A 94 -10.39 -3.70 24.33
CA ALA A 94 -11.55 -4.17 25.09
C ALA A 94 -11.60 -5.69 25.18
N ALA A 95 -11.10 -6.39 24.16
CA ALA A 95 -10.95 -7.85 24.16
C ALA A 95 -9.71 -8.35 24.92
N GLY A 96 -8.85 -7.46 25.45
CA GLY A 96 -7.62 -7.82 26.16
C GLY A 96 -6.44 -8.18 25.25
N ASP A 97 -6.56 -7.96 23.95
CA ASP A 97 -5.46 -8.22 22.99
C ASP A 97 -4.60 -6.98 22.76
N ASP A 98 -3.83 -6.62 23.78
CA ASP A 98 -2.91 -5.48 23.71
C ASP A 98 -1.77 -5.69 22.70
N GLY A 99 -1.45 -6.94 22.39
CA GLY A 99 -0.44 -7.28 21.39
C GLY A 99 -0.88 -6.85 20.00
N ALA A 100 -2.03 -7.31 19.56
CA ALA A 100 -2.62 -6.94 18.27
C ALA A 100 -2.93 -5.43 18.19
N ALA A 101 -3.39 -4.83 19.29
CA ALA A 101 -3.64 -3.39 19.33
C ALA A 101 -2.36 -2.57 19.05
N ARG A 102 -1.21 -2.93 19.65
CA ARG A 102 0.07 -2.26 19.37
C ARG A 102 0.54 -2.43 17.93
N GLU A 103 0.37 -3.62 17.36
CA GLU A 103 0.71 -3.85 15.94
C GLU A 103 -0.17 -3.01 15.01
N LEU A 104 -1.45 -2.88 15.33
CA LEU A 104 -2.35 -2.06 14.54
C LEU A 104 -2.06 -0.56 14.70
N GLU A 105 -1.62 -0.10 15.87
CA GLU A 105 -1.13 1.28 16.08
C GLU A 105 0.10 1.57 15.21
N ARG A 106 1.03 0.61 15.09
CA ARG A 106 2.18 0.74 14.20
C ARG A 106 1.76 0.84 12.73
N SER A 107 0.84 -0.03 12.30
CA SER A 107 0.26 0.04 10.96
C SER A 107 -0.43 1.39 10.71
N ALA A 108 -1.22 1.87 11.67
CA ALA A 108 -1.88 3.17 11.54
C ALA A 108 -0.89 4.33 11.34
N ALA A 109 0.28 4.28 11.99
CA ALA A 109 1.33 5.27 11.80
C ALA A 109 1.94 5.21 10.38
N GLU A 110 2.09 4.02 9.79
CA GLU A 110 2.55 3.87 8.41
C GLU A 110 1.56 4.48 7.40
N TYR A 111 0.26 4.25 7.58
CA TYR A 111 -0.77 4.87 6.74
C TYR A 111 -0.80 6.40 6.90
N ALA A 112 -0.65 6.89 8.12
CA ALA A 112 -0.59 8.33 8.37
C ALA A 112 0.62 8.99 7.70
N ALA A 113 1.75 8.30 7.64
CA ALA A 113 2.96 8.79 6.97
C ALA A 113 2.82 8.83 5.44
N ALA A 114 1.88 8.07 4.86
CA ALA A 114 1.60 8.06 3.42
C ALA A 114 0.63 9.18 2.98
N ALA A 115 -0.06 9.83 3.90
CA ALA A 115 -1.08 10.85 3.65
C ALA A 115 -0.50 12.27 3.58
#